data_13f0b2aa0f986ca837437017128f95f6
#
_entry.id   13f0b2aa0f986ca837437017128f95f6
#
_cell.length_a   1.000
_cell.length_b   1.000
_cell.length_c   1.000
_cell.angle_alpha   90.00
_cell.angle_beta   90.00
_cell.angle_gamma   90.00
#
_symmetry.space_group_name_H-M   'P 1'
#
loop_
_entity.id
_entity.type
_entity.pdbx_description
1 polymer ?
#
loop_
_entity_poly.entity_id
_entity_poly.type
_entity_poly.pdbx_seq_one_letter_code
_entity_poly.pdbx_strand_id
1 'polypeptide(L)'
;MATKKQKNKTRRXLLFSLAGIGILSPFMYKKKEITELDQIILRYSTHVPSTHGLYTKAFLPXAQLVEEMTVGRLKLKPFTDKLLHGPNNAFKATISGITDYTHSYITYHPGSFTLLHASQLPFLFDRPQVASLVVEELYPKYFKKEFERMGTYFAHCDSTSPYNIISRLPIKSINDLQGLKIRVTSGVTADIFRELGASPVAIAAAEIYPAFQQGVIDAVSLAPNDIVSYRLYEIGKYYLEVNLNIVVLHYSLNKDVFNSLPYDLKEIFYKLLRVRSQYGAQNVYSGVNFRAAITTMNSHGVNISKLEAKELNTWKLKLAPLKERFIXTYEKDGLPARALIHDIXLLAEKYKSWTNEEINSLILSNPVQGIIDL
;
A
#
# COMPACT_ATOMS: atom_id res chain seq x y z
N MET A 1 25.80 16.48 6.85
CA MET A 1 25.10 17.22 7.92
C MET A 1 23.90 17.96 7.33
N ALA A 2 22.72 17.32 7.35
CA ALA A 2 21.48 18.02 7.01
C ALA A 2 21.14 18.92 8.20
N THR A 3 21.20 20.19 7.97
CA THR A 3 21.09 21.18 9.02
C THR A 3 19.70 21.15 9.69
N LYS A 4 19.69 21.41 10.98
CA LYS A 4 18.51 21.58 11.86
C LYS A 4 17.38 22.43 11.23
N LYS A 5 17.74 23.27 10.24
CA LYS A 5 16.86 24.17 9.50
C LYS A 5 15.96 23.45 8.49
N GLN A 6 16.39 22.30 7.98
CA GLN A 6 15.62 21.53 6.97
C GLN A 6 14.56 20.64 7.63
N LYS A 7 14.88 20.13 8.84
CA LYS A 7 13.91 19.38 9.66
C LYS A 7 12.73 20.27 10.13
N ASN A 8 13.01 21.55 10.38
CA ASN A 8 11.96 22.49 10.79
C ASN A 8 11.05 22.95 9.65
N LYS A 9 11.50 22.93 8.39
CA LYS A 9 10.65 23.29 7.25
C LYS A 9 9.60 22.19 6.95
N THR A 10 10.01 20.93 7.09
CA THR A 10 9.09 19.79 6.87
C THR A 10 8.09 19.69 8.02
N ARG A 11 8.52 20.02 9.25
CA ARG A 11 7.66 20.10 10.43
C ARG A 11 6.60 21.23 10.27
N ARG A 12 6.98 22.38 9.74
CA ARG A 12 6.07 23.50 9.50
C ARG A 12 5.01 23.21 8.43
N UNK A 13 5.39 22.46 7.78
CA UNK A 13 4.63 22.16 6.84
C UNK A 13 3.55 21.33 7.17
N LEU A 14 3.90 20.48 7.69
CA LEU A 14 2.89 19.56 8.17
C LEU A 14 1.89 20.25 9.12
N LEU A 15 2.41 21.10 9.97
CA LEU A 15 1.58 21.82 10.93
C LEU A 15 0.72 22.90 10.26
N PHE A 16 1.18 23.50 9.18
CA PHE A 16 0.40 24.51 8.45
C PHE A 16 -0.76 23.91 7.65
N SER A 17 -0.63 22.67 7.17
CA SER A 17 -1.74 21.99 6.47
C SER A 17 -2.84 21.55 7.44
N LEU A 18 -2.50 21.34 8.73
CA LEU A 18 -3.46 21.00 9.77
C LEU A 18 -4.13 22.25 10.41
N ALA A 19 -3.48 23.40 10.35
CA ALA A 19 -3.99 24.65 10.92
C ALA A 19 -5.17 25.24 10.11
N GLY A 20 -5.42 24.75 8.90
CA GLY A 20 -6.57 25.14 8.08
C GLY A 20 -7.85 24.37 8.41
N ILE A 21 -7.78 23.39 9.32
CA ILE A 21 -8.97 22.69 9.77
C ILE A 21 -9.51 23.47 10.98
N GLY A 22 -10.66 24.12 10.80
CA GLY A 22 -11.37 24.82 11.87
C GLY A 22 -11.88 23.88 12.97
N ILE A 23 -11.23 22.76 13.19
CA ILE A 23 -11.56 21.75 14.20
C ILE A 23 -10.57 21.83 15.38
N LEU A 24 -9.48 22.58 15.21
CA LEU A 24 -8.51 22.78 16.27
C LEU A 24 -8.58 24.21 16.79
N SER A 25 -9.79 24.59 17.28
CA SER A 25 -9.82 25.61 18.32
C SER A 25 -8.96 25.07 19.48
N PRO A 26 -7.97 25.80 19.95
CA PRO A 26 -7.31 25.36 21.16
C PRO A 26 -8.31 25.51 22.31
N PHE A 27 -9.06 24.43 22.55
CA PHE A 27 -9.59 24.30 23.89
C PHE A 27 -8.37 24.40 24.80
N MET A 28 -8.34 25.41 25.62
CA MET A 28 -7.38 25.54 26.70
C MET A 28 -7.64 24.40 27.70
N TYR A 29 -7.27 23.19 27.27
CA TYR A 29 -7.15 22.11 28.22
C TYR A 29 -6.03 22.49 29.18
N LYS A 30 -6.35 22.74 30.43
CA LYS A 30 -5.37 22.70 31.50
C LYS A 30 -4.55 21.43 31.27
N LYS A 31 -3.25 21.58 31.12
CA LYS A 31 -2.31 20.48 30.94
C LYS A 31 -2.37 19.57 32.17
N LYS A 32 -3.32 18.64 32.17
CA LYS A 32 -3.38 17.58 33.17
C LYS A 32 -2.15 16.73 32.92
N GLU A 33 -1.31 16.56 33.90
CA GLU A 33 -0.21 15.59 33.79
C GLU A 33 -0.83 14.22 33.52
N ILE A 34 -0.57 13.70 32.31
CA ILE A 34 -1.04 12.37 31.92
C ILE A 34 -0.17 11.37 32.65
N THR A 35 -0.77 10.66 33.56
CA THR A 35 -0.10 9.54 34.25
C THR A 35 -0.02 8.37 33.26
N GLU A 36 0.94 7.47 33.45
CA GLU A 36 1.07 6.25 32.64
C GLU A 36 -0.25 5.43 32.62
N LEU A 37 -1.07 5.59 33.65
CA LEU A 37 -2.36 4.90 33.78
C LEU A 37 -3.44 5.42 32.82
N ASP A 38 -3.26 6.62 32.28
CA ASP A 38 -4.24 7.23 31.36
C ASP A 38 -3.89 6.99 29.88
N GLN A 39 -2.77 6.34 29.60
CA GLN A 39 -2.29 6.11 28.22
C GLN A 39 -2.76 4.77 27.67
N ILE A 40 -3.43 4.83 26.51
CA ILE A 40 -3.84 3.64 25.76
C ILE A 40 -2.76 3.34 24.73
N ILE A 41 -2.27 2.09 24.74
CA ILE A 41 -1.21 1.66 23.82
C ILE A 41 -1.79 0.63 22.85
N LEU A 42 -1.77 0.94 21.55
CA LEU A 42 -2.15 -0.01 20.50
C LEU A 42 -0.90 -0.65 19.91
N ARG A 43 -0.88 -1.97 19.85
CA ARG A 43 0.21 -2.73 19.22
C ARG A 43 0.06 -2.66 17.70
N TYR A 44 1.03 -2.02 17.05
CA TYR A 44 1.12 -2.01 15.58
C TYR A 44 2.10 -3.11 15.15
N SER A 45 1.72 -3.93 14.18
CA SER A 45 2.63 -4.96 13.70
C SER A 45 2.78 -4.93 12.17
N THR A 46 3.95 -5.36 11.72
CA THR A 46 4.25 -5.47 10.31
C THR A 46 5.33 -6.54 10.08
N HIS A 47 5.25 -7.19 8.92
CA HIS A 47 6.26 -8.17 8.51
C HIS A 47 7.48 -7.52 7.85
N VAL A 48 7.39 -6.23 7.47
CA VAL A 48 8.54 -5.56 6.83
C VAL A 48 9.61 -5.22 7.88
N PRO A 49 10.89 -5.16 7.46
CA PRO A 49 11.96 -4.82 8.39
C PRO A 49 11.88 -3.37 8.87
N SER A 50 12.47 -3.13 10.02
CA SER A 50 12.50 -1.79 10.66
C SER A 50 13.25 -0.73 9.83
N THR A 51 14.00 -1.15 8.82
CA THR A 51 14.67 -0.25 7.88
C THR A 51 13.79 0.14 6.68
N HIS A 52 12.66 -0.53 6.49
CA HIS A 52 11.80 -0.31 5.33
C HIS A 52 11.10 1.05 5.37
N GLY A 53 10.93 1.68 4.20
CA GLY A 53 10.28 2.98 4.08
C GLY A 53 8.87 3.04 4.67
N LEU A 54 8.09 1.97 4.55
CA LEU A 54 6.74 1.91 5.16
C LEU A 54 6.78 2.06 6.68
N TYR A 55 7.86 1.60 7.32
CA TYR A 55 8.06 1.83 8.75
C TYR A 55 8.61 3.23 9.02
N THR A 56 9.73 3.56 8.38
CA THR A 56 10.49 4.79 8.75
C THR A 56 9.85 6.08 8.23
N LYS A 57 9.18 6.04 7.07
CA LYS A 57 8.65 7.24 6.41
C LYS A 57 7.10 7.31 6.43
N ALA A 58 6.44 6.23 6.80
CA ALA A 58 4.97 6.22 6.84
C ALA A 58 4.44 5.91 8.24
N PHE A 59 4.88 4.82 8.88
CA PHE A 59 4.38 4.49 10.22
C PHE A 59 4.91 5.45 11.29
N LEU A 60 6.22 5.67 11.40
CA LEU A 60 6.79 6.51 12.46
C LEU A 60 6.21 7.93 12.46
N PRO A 61 6.03 8.62 11.32
CA PRO A 61 5.31 9.89 11.32
C PRO A 61 3.84 9.80 11.78
N UNK A 62 3.07 8.57 11.57
CA UNK A 62 1.94 8.42 11.96
C UNK A 62 1.80 8.38 13.23
N ALA A 63 2.73 7.53 13.85
CA ALA A 63 2.69 7.26 15.28
C ALA A 63 2.95 8.52 16.11
N GLN A 64 3.92 9.32 15.70
CA GLN A 64 4.20 10.60 16.33
C GLN A 64 2.99 11.53 16.28
N LEU A 65 2.34 11.62 15.12
CA LEU A 65 1.16 12.50 14.95
C LEU A 65 -0.01 12.04 15.82
N VAL A 66 -0.22 10.73 15.95
CA VAL A 66 -1.25 10.16 16.86
C VAL A 66 -0.96 10.61 18.29
N GLU A 67 0.27 10.43 18.74
CA GLU A 67 0.67 10.81 20.10
C GLU A 67 0.50 12.32 20.34
N GLU A 68 0.92 13.15 19.39
CA GLU A 68 0.78 14.62 19.47
C GLU A 68 -0.70 15.05 19.49
N MET A 69 -1.52 14.54 18.57
CA MET A 69 -2.94 14.96 18.42
C MET A 69 -3.83 14.47 19.56
N THR A 70 -3.42 13.38 20.22
CA THR A 70 -4.16 12.86 21.39
C THR A 70 -3.57 13.33 22.72
N VAL A 71 -2.60 14.24 22.65
CA VAL A 71 -1.88 14.77 23.82
C VAL A 71 -1.30 13.61 24.68
N GLY A 72 -0.76 12.60 24.02
CA GLY A 72 -0.13 11.44 24.67
C GLY A 72 -1.09 10.36 25.17
N ARG A 73 -2.41 10.53 24.98
CA ARG A 73 -3.41 9.57 25.46
C ARG A 73 -3.47 8.30 24.64
N LEU A 74 -3.07 8.36 23.36
CA LEU A 74 -3.03 7.19 22.46
C LEU A 74 -1.63 7.05 21.90
N LYS A 75 -1.09 5.85 21.95
CA LYS A 75 0.26 5.55 21.47
C LYS A 75 0.26 4.28 20.62
N LEU A 76 0.99 4.30 19.51
CA LEU A 76 1.18 3.14 18.65
C LEU A 76 2.55 2.51 18.94
N LYS A 77 2.55 1.29 19.50
CA LYS A 77 3.78 0.56 19.82
C LYS A 77 4.12 -0.40 18.67
N PRO A 78 5.25 -0.20 17.98
CA PRO A 78 5.57 -1.03 16.81
C PRO A 78 6.20 -2.38 17.13
N PHE A 79 5.90 -3.37 16.29
CA PHE A 79 6.49 -4.71 16.23
C PHE A 79 6.78 -5.00 14.76
N THR A 80 8.02 -4.83 14.35
CA THR A 80 8.49 -5.01 12.97
C THR A 80 9.08 -6.40 12.74
N ASP A 81 9.61 -6.67 11.56
CA ASP A 81 10.49 -7.81 11.28
C ASP A 81 9.83 -9.18 11.55
N LYS A 82 8.52 -9.30 11.27
CA LYS A 82 7.70 -10.52 11.50
C LYS A 82 7.61 -10.92 12.99
N LEU A 83 7.87 -10.00 13.92
CA LEU A 83 7.96 -10.35 15.35
C LEU A 83 6.66 -10.97 15.90
N LEU A 84 5.48 -10.50 15.44
CA LEU A 84 4.18 -11.01 15.91
C LEU A 84 3.50 -11.94 14.90
N HIS A 85 3.80 -11.79 13.59
CA HIS A 85 3.18 -12.62 12.55
C HIS A 85 3.96 -12.48 11.23
N GLY A 86 3.86 -13.51 10.40
CA GLY A 86 4.32 -13.43 9.02
C GLY A 86 3.30 -12.74 8.10
N PRO A 87 3.67 -12.49 6.84
CA PRO A 87 2.80 -11.75 5.90
C PRO A 87 1.44 -12.41 5.64
N ASN A 88 1.40 -13.75 5.63
CA ASN A 88 0.18 -14.52 5.31
C ASN A 88 -0.83 -14.56 6.45
N ASN A 89 -0.45 -14.09 7.65
CA ASN A 89 -1.31 -14.15 8.85
C ASN A 89 -1.64 -12.75 9.40
N ALA A 90 -1.32 -11.68 8.68
CA ALA A 90 -1.40 -10.31 9.20
C ALA A 90 -2.79 -9.97 9.76
N PHE A 91 -3.85 -9.97 8.90
CA PHE A 91 -5.19 -9.59 9.36
C PHE A 91 -5.76 -10.59 10.39
N LYS A 92 -5.37 -11.85 10.29
CA LYS A 92 -5.79 -12.88 11.26
C LYS A 92 -5.23 -12.61 12.65
N ALA A 93 -3.99 -12.09 12.73
CA ALA A 93 -3.37 -11.67 13.98
C ALA A 93 -4.15 -10.52 14.64
N THR A 94 -4.79 -9.66 13.82
CA THR A 94 -5.67 -8.60 14.34
C THR A 94 -6.95 -9.19 14.92
N ILE A 95 -7.58 -10.11 14.19
CA ILE A 95 -8.83 -10.77 14.63
C ILE A 95 -8.60 -11.54 15.94
N SER A 96 -7.49 -12.22 16.05
CA SER A 96 -7.16 -13.04 17.24
C SER A 96 -6.60 -12.25 18.42
N GLY A 97 -6.42 -10.92 18.26
CA GLY A 97 -5.91 -10.08 19.34
C GLY A 97 -4.40 -10.21 19.59
N ILE A 98 -3.65 -10.83 18.69
CA ILE A 98 -2.18 -10.86 18.75
C ILE A 98 -1.62 -9.45 18.56
N THR A 99 -2.27 -8.69 17.69
CA THR A 99 -1.95 -7.28 17.43
C THR A 99 -3.26 -6.48 17.31
N ASP A 100 -3.18 -5.18 17.51
CA ASP A 100 -4.36 -4.31 17.48
C ASP A 100 -4.54 -3.63 16.13
N TYR A 101 -3.43 -3.35 15.44
CA TYR A 101 -3.39 -2.64 14.17
C TYR A 101 -2.25 -3.24 13.36
N THR A 102 -2.53 -3.67 12.13
CA THR A 102 -1.51 -4.35 11.33
C THR A 102 -1.55 -3.98 9.85
N HIS A 103 -0.38 -4.05 9.26
CA HIS A 103 -0.12 -3.85 7.85
C HIS A 103 -0.15 -5.18 7.10
N SER A 104 -0.84 -5.22 5.97
CA SER A 104 -0.92 -6.41 5.13
C SER A 104 -1.03 -6.05 3.65
N TYR A 105 -0.65 -6.97 2.79
CA TYR A 105 -0.91 -6.89 1.35
C TYR A 105 -2.06 -7.82 1.01
N ILE A 106 -3.04 -7.34 0.25
CA ILE A 106 -4.17 -8.19 -0.19
C ILE A 106 -3.67 -9.39 -0.98
N THR A 107 -2.57 -9.25 -1.68
CA THR A 107 -1.95 -10.32 -2.48
C THR A 107 -1.50 -11.53 -1.67
N TYR A 108 -1.31 -11.39 -0.35
CA TYR A 108 -0.99 -12.52 0.52
C TYR A 108 -2.25 -13.25 0.99
N HIS A 109 -3.42 -12.77 0.59
CA HIS A 109 -4.71 -13.34 1.02
C HIS A 109 -5.63 -13.55 -0.19
N PRO A 110 -5.22 -14.37 -1.18
CA PRO A 110 -5.98 -14.48 -2.44
C PRO A 110 -7.41 -15.01 -2.28
N GLY A 111 -7.71 -15.68 -1.17
CA GLY A 111 -9.07 -16.14 -0.86
C GLY A 111 -9.90 -15.18 0.00
N SER A 112 -9.39 -13.97 0.22
CA SER A 112 -10.03 -12.96 1.08
C SER A 112 -10.01 -11.59 0.39
N PHE A 113 -10.88 -10.68 0.82
CA PHE A 113 -10.94 -9.31 0.26
C PHE A 113 -11.22 -9.32 -1.23
N THR A 114 -12.15 -10.16 -1.64
CA THR A 114 -12.42 -10.59 -3.01
C THR A 114 -12.49 -9.44 -4.02
N LEU A 115 -13.38 -8.48 -3.77
CA LEU A 115 -13.56 -7.35 -4.70
C LEU A 115 -12.35 -6.40 -4.69
N LEU A 116 -11.64 -6.30 -3.57
CA LEU A 116 -10.49 -5.38 -3.46
C LEU A 116 -9.36 -5.78 -4.42
N HIS A 117 -9.27 -7.07 -4.80
CA HIS A 117 -8.29 -7.55 -5.79
C HIS A 117 -8.47 -6.88 -7.16
N ALA A 118 -9.66 -6.33 -7.49
CA ALA A 118 -9.87 -5.56 -8.73
C ALA A 118 -8.88 -4.40 -8.86
N SER A 119 -8.46 -3.81 -7.72
CA SER A 119 -7.51 -2.69 -7.71
C SER A 119 -6.15 -3.03 -8.32
N GLN A 120 -5.84 -4.33 -8.47
CA GLN A 120 -4.55 -4.81 -9.00
C GLN A 120 -4.60 -5.19 -10.48
N LEU A 121 -5.74 -5.01 -11.15
CA LEU A 121 -5.85 -5.31 -12.59
C LEU A 121 -4.80 -4.48 -13.37
N PRO A 122 -4.25 -5.05 -14.46
CA PRO A 122 -3.12 -4.41 -15.14
C PRO A 122 -3.51 -3.06 -15.76
N PHE A 123 -2.57 -2.12 -15.68
CA PHE A 123 -2.65 -0.78 -16.28
C PHE A 123 -3.84 0.06 -15.78
N LEU A 124 -4.30 -0.22 -14.56
CA LEU A 124 -5.48 0.46 -14.00
C LEU A 124 -5.12 1.81 -13.37
N PHE A 125 -3.96 1.89 -12.73
CA PHE A 125 -3.47 3.09 -12.06
C PHE A 125 -2.01 3.38 -12.43
N ASP A 126 -1.71 4.66 -12.62
CA ASP A 126 -0.35 5.13 -12.89
C ASP A 126 0.34 5.65 -11.61
N ARG A 127 -0.45 6.04 -10.60
CA ARG A 127 0.05 6.73 -9.41
C ARG A 127 -0.52 6.12 -8.13
N PRO A 128 0.36 5.81 -7.15
CA PRO A 128 -0.11 5.23 -5.88
C PRO A 128 -1.05 6.14 -5.09
N GLN A 129 -0.87 7.47 -5.16
CA GLN A 129 -1.74 8.43 -4.47
C GLN A 129 -3.18 8.30 -4.96
N VAL A 130 -3.35 8.15 -6.27
CA VAL A 130 -4.66 7.99 -6.90
C VAL A 130 -5.28 6.64 -6.53
N ALA A 131 -4.48 5.57 -6.59
CA ALA A 131 -4.96 4.23 -6.24
C ALA A 131 -5.46 4.18 -4.79
N SER A 132 -4.69 4.75 -3.85
CA SER A 132 -5.09 4.81 -2.44
C SER A 132 -6.38 5.60 -2.24
N LEU A 133 -6.48 6.78 -2.88
CA LEU A 133 -7.68 7.63 -2.77
C LEU A 133 -8.93 6.92 -3.31
N VAL A 134 -8.82 6.30 -4.49
CA VAL A 134 -9.94 5.59 -5.14
C VAL A 134 -10.41 4.42 -4.27
N VAL A 135 -9.48 3.63 -3.72
CA VAL A 135 -9.83 2.50 -2.86
C VAL A 135 -10.55 2.98 -1.60
N GLU A 136 -10.04 4.04 -0.95
CA GLU A 136 -10.69 4.62 0.25
C GLU A 136 -12.11 5.10 -0.08
N GLU A 137 -12.26 5.83 -1.20
CA GLU A 137 -13.55 6.40 -1.62
C GLU A 137 -14.58 5.30 -1.92
N LEU A 138 -14.15 4.20 -2.51
CA LEU A 138 -15.03 3.08 -2.86
C LEU A 138 -15.25 2.09 -1.71
N TYR A 139 -14.48 2.21 -0.62
CA TYR A 139 -14.52 1.24 0.48
C TYR A 139 -15.93 1.08 1.07
N PRO A 140 -16.65 2.16 1.45
CA PRO A 140 -17.97 1.98 2.07
C PRO A 140 -18.97 1.26 1.18
N LYS A 141 -18.88 1.47 -0.13
CA LYS A 141 -19.81 0.90 -1.11
C LYS A 141 -19.53 -0.57 -1.44
N TYR A 142 -18.24 -0.94 -1.58
CA TYR A 142 -17.88 -2.23 -2.17
C TYR A 142 -17.15 -3.20 -1.24
N PHE A 143 -16.37 -2.69 -0.27
CA PHE A 143 -15.44 -3.54 0.47
C PHE A 143 -15.82 -3.74 1.94
N LYS A 144 -16.56 -2.80 2.52
CA LYS A 144 -16.88 -2.76 3.97
C LYS A 144 -17.50 -4.07 4.46
N LYS A 145 -18.54 -4.57 3.76
CA LYS A 145 -19.25 -5.79 4.16
C LYS A 145 -18.30 -7.00 4.29
N GLU A 146 -17.32 -7.12 3.38
CA GLU A 146 -16.40 -8.24 3.42
C GLU A 146 -15.44 -8.13 4.61
N PHE A 147 -14.89 -6.96 4.87
CA PHE A 147 -14.03 -6.73 6.05
C PHE A 147 -14.77 -7.02 7.35
N GLU A 148 -16.01 -6.54 7.46
CA GLU A 148 -16.84 -6.77 8.64
C GLU A 148 -17.15 -8.25 8.85
N ARG A 149 -17.50 -8.97 7.77
CA ARG A 149 -17.74 -10.41 7.80
C ARG A 149 -16.49 -11.16 8.24
N MET A 150 -15.31 -10.68 7.88
CA MET A 150 -14.03 -11.28 8.27
C MET A 150 -13.61 -10.93 9.69
N GLY A 151 -14.36 -10.07 10.39
CA GLY A 151 -14.13 -9.77 11.80
C GLY A 151 -13.09 -8.70 12.09
N THR A 152 -12.72 -7.91 11.08
CA THR A 152 -11.75 -6.81 11.25
C THR A 152 -12.30 -5.52 10.66
N TYR A 153 -11.81 -4.38 11.16
CA TYR A 153 -12.01 -3.10 10.51
C TYR A 153 -10.89 -2.82 9.52
N PHE A 154 -11.23 -2.15 8.44
CA PHE A 154 -10.25 -1.53 7.53
C PHE A 154 -9.83 -0.20 8.17
N ALA A 155 -8.58 -0.09 8.55
CA ALA A 155 -8.05 1.16 9.11
C ALA A 155 -7.84 2.19 8.00
N HIS A 156 -7.12 1.80 6.97
CA HIS A 156 -6.82 2.59 5.76
C HIS A 156 -6.12 1.69 4.75
N CYS A 157 -5.81 2.23 3.58
CA CYS A 157 -4.90 1.56 2.64
C CYS A 157 -3.71 2.46 2.31
N ASP A 158 -2.72 1.85 1.69
CA ASP A 158 -1.63 2.47 0.94
C ASP A 158 -1.55 1.75 -0.39
N SER A 159 -0.76 2.29 -1.32
CA SER A 159 -0.52 1.65 -2.62
C SER A 159 0.94 1.77 -2.99
N THR A 160 1.48 0.71 -3.58
CA THR A 160 2.87 0.72 -4.07
C THR A 160 2.97 1.59 -5.33
N SER A 161 4.17 1.98 -5.70
CA SER A 161 4.42 2.43 -7.08
C SER A 161 4.18 1.24 -8.03
N PRO A 162 3.98 1.51 -9.33
CA PRO A 162 3.71 0.43 -10.27
C PRO A 162 4.81 -0.64 -10.25
N TYR A 163 4.38 -1.89 -10.33
CA TYR A 163 5.28 -3.05 -10.39
C TYR A 163 5.94 -3.12 -11.75
N ASN A 164 7.23 -3.42 -11.72
CA ASN A 164 8.10 -3.58 -12.87
C ASN A 164 8.88 -4.90 -12.73
N ILE A 165 9.79 -5.19 -13.65
CA ILE A 165 10.47 -6.48 -13.65
C ILE A 165 11.98 -6.27 -13.50
N ILE A 166 12.59 -6.93 -12.51
CA ILE A 166 14.04 -7.08 -12.46
C ILE A 166 14.39 -8.55 -12.77
N SER A 167 15.38 -8.79 -13.60
CA SER A 167 15.67 -10.14 -14.12
C SER A 167 17.16 -10.37 -14.31
N ARG A 168 17.53 -11.66 -14.42
CA ARG A 168 18.91 -12.07 -14.72
C ARG A 168 19.27 -11.83 -16.19
N LEU A 169 18.28 -11.94 -17.08
CA LEU A 169 18.46 -11.80 -18.52
C LEU A 169 17.53 -10.69 -19.05
N PRO A 170 17.88 -10.07 -20.17
CA PRO A 170 17.06 -8.99 -20.71
C PRO A 170 15.69 -9.51 -21.17
N ILE A 171 14.65 -8.72 -20.92
CA ILE A 171 13.28 -8.96 -21.39
C ILE A 171 12.93 -7.81 -22.34
N LYS A 172 12.70 -8.11 -23.61
CA LYS A 172 12.41 -7.14 -24.66
C LYS A 172 11.03 -7.37 -25.31
N SER A 173 10.51 -8.57 -25.14
CA SER A 173 9.25 -8.98 -25.78
C SER A 173 8.55 -10.04 -24.92
N ILE A 174 7.30 -10.31 -25.29
CA ILE A 174 6.50 -11.38 -24.66
C ILE A 174 7.16 -12.77 -24.86
N ASN A 175 7.93 -12.94 -25.91
CA ASN A 175 8.63 -14.21 -26.16
C ASN A 175 9.71 -14.49 -25.10
N ASP A 176 10.32 -13.45 -24.55
CA ASP A 176 11.33 -13.61 -23.51
C ASP A 176 10.74 -14.03 -22.16
N LEU A 177 9.42 -13.93 -22.02
CA LEU A 177 8.70 -14.36 -20.82
C LEU A 177 8.32 -15.83 -20.85
N GLN A 178 8.38 -16.50 -22.03
CA GLN A 178 7.85 -17.86 -22.17
C GLN A 178 8.59 -18.84 -21.22
N GLY A 179 7.86 -19.36 -20.25
CA GLY A 179 8.41 -20.29 -19.25
C GLY A 179 9.32 -19.66 -18.20
N LEU A 180 9.56 -18.34 -18.27
CA LEU A 180 10.42 -17.64 -17.30
C LEU A 180 9.84 -17.76 -15.90
N LYS A 181 10.61 -18.25 -14.94
CA LYS A 181 10.18 -18.36 -13.55
C LYS A 181 10.25 -16.97 -12.90
N ILE A 182 9.11 -16.35 -12.74
CA ILE A 182 9.03 -14.99 -12.22
C ILE A 182 8.34 -14.94 -10.86
N ARG A 183 9.02 -14.31 -9.90
CA ARG A 183 8.42 -14.07 -8.58
C ARG A 183 7.27 -13.09 -8.71
N VAL A 184 6.17 -13.48 -8.11
CA VAL A 184 4.99 -12.63 -7.93
C VAL A 184 4.52 -12.72 -6.48
N THR A 185 3.50 -11.95 -6.11
CA THR A 185 2.81 -12.12 -4.84
C THR A 185 1.82 -13.28 -4.95
N SER A 186 0.63 -13.08 -5.48
CA SER A 186 -0.34 -14.15 -5.82
C SER A 186 -1.53 -13.51 -6.52
N GLY A 187 -2.60 -14.27 -6.73
CA GLY A 187 -3.86 -13.77 -7.27
C GLY A 187 -3.67 -13.08 -8.63
N VAL A 188 -4.24 -11.90 -8.78
CA VAL A 188 -4.22 -11.14 -10.05
C VAL A 188 -2.78 -10.94 -10.57
N THR A 189 -1.81 -10.75 -9.69
CA THR A 189 -0.41 -10.58 -10.15
C THR A 189 0.14 -11.86 -10.78
N ALA A 190 -0.25 -13.03 -10.27
CA ALA A 190 0.12 -14.31 -10.88
C ALA A 190 -0.59 -14.49 -12.23
N ASP A 191 -1.87 -14.12 -12.31
CA ASP A 191 -2.66 -14.23 -13.54
C ASP A 191 -2.07 -13.35 -14.66
N ILE A 192 -1.58 -12.16 -14.33
CA ILE A 192 -0.89 -11.29 -15.29
C ILE A 192 0.25 -12.07 -15.99
N PHE A 193 1.11 -12.71 -15.20
CA PHE A 193 2.29 -13.39 -15.76
C PHE A 193 1.94 -14.72 -16.44
N ARG A 194 0.93 -15.44 -15.95
CA ARG A 194 0.41 -16.63 -16.68
C ARG A 194 -0.10 -16.23 -18.07
N GLU A 195 -0.87 -15.15 -18.14
CA GLU A 195 -1.41 -14.66 -19.42
C GLU A 195 -0.30 -14.26 -20.39
N LEU A 196 0.80 -13.72 -19.85
CA LEU A 196 1.98 -13.36 -20.67
C LEU A 196 2.86 -14.56 -21.03
N GLY A 197 2.58 -15.76 -20.49
CA GLY A 197 3.32 -16.99 -20.81
C GLY A 197 4.46 -17.31 -19.85
N ALA A 198 4.63 -16.54 -18.80
CA ALA A 198 5.64 -16.82 -17.78
C ALA A 198 5.13 -17.88 -16.79
N SER A 199 6.05 -18.37 -15.96
CA SER A 199 5.76 -19.30 -14.87
C SER A 199 5.84 -18.55 -13.53
N PRO A 200 4.70 -18.00 -13.03
CA PRO A 200 4.74 -17.25 -11.79
C PRO A 200 4.97 -18.13 -10.56
N VAL A 201 5.83 -17.68 -9.67
CA VAL A 201 6.16 -18.35 -8.40
C VAL A 201 5.80 -17.39 -7.26
N ALA A 202 4.83 -17.77 -6.43
CA ALA A 202 4.36 -16.93 -5.32
C ALA A 202 5.35 -17.01 -4.15
N ILE A 203 6.06 -15.91 -3.87
CA ILE A 203 7.07 -15.85 -2.80
C ILE A 203 6.87 -14.54 -2.04
N ALA A 204 6.82 -14.63 -0.70
CA ALA A 204 6.73 -13.45 0.16
C ALA A 204 8.01 -12.59 0.05
N ALA A 205 7.87 -11.28 0.24
CA ALA A 205 8.95 -10.32 -0.03
C ALA A 205 10.27 -10.66 0.66
N ALA A 206 10.23 -11.08 1.93
CA ALA A 206 11.42 -11.40 2.72
C ALA A 206 12.19 -12.64 2.21
N GLU A 207 11.54 -13.47 1.38
CA GLU A 207 12.14 -14.70 0.85
C GLU A 207 12.66 -14.53 -0.59
N ILE A 208 12.47 -13.36 -1.18
CA ILE A 208 12.82 -13.12 -2.60
C ILE A 208 14.35 -13.22 -2.82
N TYR A 209 15.13 -12.55 -1.95
CA TYR A 209 16.58 -12.46 -2.14
C TYR A 209 17.21 -13.85 -2.20
N PRO A 210 17.01 -14.73 -1.20
CA PRO A 210 17.59 -16.09 -1.28
C PRO A 210 17.05 -16.90 -2.46
N ALA A 211 15.78 -16.84 -2.79
CA ALA A 211 15.21 -17.56 -3.93
C ALA A 211 15.81 -17.09 -5.27
N PHE A 212 15.99 -15.78 -5.41
CA PHE A 212 16.61 -15.17 -6.60
C PHE A 212 18.10 -15.55 -6.69
N GLN A 213 18.81 -15.46 -5.56
CA GLN A 213 20.24 -15.80 -5.49
C GLN A 213 20.49 -17.26 -5.87
N GLN A 214 19.66 -18.18 -5.38
CA GLN A 214 19.79 -19.63 -5.61
C GLN A 214 19.29 -20.06 -6.99
N GLY A 215 18.69 -19.17 -7.79
CA GLY A 215 18.17 -19.50 -9.11
C GLY A 215 16.82 -20.25 -9.10
N VAL A 216 16.11 -20.21 -7.97
CA VAL A 216 14.73 -20.75 -7.89
C VAL A 216 13.82 -19.94 -8.83
N ILE A 217 14.12 -18.65 -8.98
CA ILE A 217 13.44 -17.72 -9.88
C ILE A 217 14.44 -17.00 -10.76
N ASP A 218 14.01 -16.62 -11.97
CA ASP A 218 14.81 -15.94 -12.99
C ASP A 218 14.57 -14.43 -13.00
N ALA A 219 13.42 -14.01 -12.47
CA ALA A 219 12.98 -12.62 -12.47
C ALA A 219 12.06 -12.34 -11.28
N VAL A 220 11.85 -11.06 -10.99
CA VAL A 220 11.01 -10.62 -9.88
C VAL A 220 10.12 -9.46 -10.37
N SER A 221 8.81 -9.58 -10.16
CA SER A 221 7.87 -8.47 -10.32
C SER A 221 7.71 -7.76 -8.98
N LEU A 222 8.06 -6.47 -8.93
CA LEU A 222 8.07 -5.71 -7.67
C LEU A 222 8.18 -4.21 -7.96
N ALA A 223 7.76 -3.40 -7.00
CA ALA A 223 7.97 -1.94 -7.05
C ALA A 223 9.47 -1.61 -6.99
N PRO A 224 9.97 -0.63 -7.74
CA PRO A 224 11.41 -0.34 -7.78
C PRO A 224 11.99 0.05 -6.42
N ASN A 225 11.22 0.74 -5.58
CA ASN A 225 11.61 1.08 -4.22
C ASN A 225 11.93 -0.18 -3.39
N ASP A 226 11.09 -1.20 -3.55
CA ASP A 226 11.25 -2.47 -2.83
C ASP A 226 12.40 -3.30 -3.43
N ILE A 227 12.60 -3.24 -4.76
CA ILE A 227 13.77 -3.86 -5.41
C ILE A 227 15.05 -3.34 -4.75
N VAL A 228 15.12 -2.03 -4.48
CA VAL A 228 16.28 -1.41 -3.81
C VAL A 228 16.33 -1.83 -2.32
N SER A 229 15.20 -1.78 -1.62
CA SER A 229 15.12 -2.11 -0.18
C SER A 229 15.56 -3.55 0.11
N TYR A 230 15.23 -4.48 -0.79
CA TYR A 230 15.61 -5.89 -0.67
C TYR A 230 16.91 -6.22 -1.44
N ARG A 231 17.60 -5.20 -1.97
CA ARG A 231 18.91 -5.31 -2.65
C ARG A 231 18.90 -6.28 -3.84
N LEU A 232 17.78 -6.43 -4.52
CA LEU A 232 17.65 -7.41 -5.63
C LEU A 232 18.50 -7.04 -6.83
N TYR A 233 18.92 -5.77 -6.94
CA TYR A 233 19.85 -5.28 -7.97
C TYR A 233 21.25 -5.93 -7.91
N GLU A 234 21.59 -6.56 -6.78
CA GLU A 234 22.85 -7.31 -6.67
C GLU A 234 22.82 -8.57 -7.56
N ILE A 235 21.64 -9.12 -7.79
CA ILE A 235 21.43 -10.39 -8.53
C ILE A 235 20.90 -10.12 -9.94
N GLY A 236 19.78 -9.38 -10.02
CA GLY A 236 19.16 -9.00 -11.30
C GLY A 236 19.89 -7.82 -11.92
N LYS A 237 20.32 -7.99 -13.17
CA LYS A 237 21.11 -6.97 -13.88
C LYS A 237 20.34 -6.29 -15.01
N TYR A 238 19.07 -6.64 -15.19
CA TYR A 238 18.17 -6.04 -16.19
C TYR A 238 16.89 -5.61 -15.52
N TYR A 239 16.54 -4.34 -15.69
CA TYR A 239 15.29 -3.80 -15.18
C TYR A 239 14.44 -3.32 -16.35
N LEU A 240 13.20 -3.83 -16.43
CA LEU A 240 12.23 -3.43 -17.45
C LEU A 240 11.14 -2.58 -16.79
N GLU A 241 11.07 -1.32 -17.17
CA GLU A 241 10.03 -0.40 -16.74
C GLU A 241 8.80 -0.57 -17.64
N VAL A 242 7.76 -1.21 -17.15
CA VAL A 242 6.54 -1.49 -17.90
C VAL A 242 5.28 -1.00 -17.16
N ASN A 243 5.41 -0.75 -15.85
CA ASN A 243 4.33 -0.22 -14.99
C ASN A 243 3.04 -1.06 -15.09
N LEU A 244 3.20 -2.36 -14.82
CA LEU A 244 2.14 -3.37 -15.03
C LEU A 244 0.90 -3.14 -14.17
N ASN A 245 1.09 -3.02 -12.88
CA ASN A 245 -0.02 -2.87 -11.93
C ASN A 245 0.47 -2.28 -10.62
N ILE A 246 -0.44 -1.77 -9.84
CA ILE A 246 -0.19 -1.29 -8.48
C ILE A 246 -0.70 -2.35 -7.51
N VAL A 247 -0.03 -2.55 -6.40
CA VAL A 247 -0.48 -3.45 -5.34
C VAL A 247 -0.96 -2.61 -4.16
N VAL A 248 -2.18 -2.88 -3.72
CA VAL A 248 -2.80 -2.23 -2.57
C VAL A 248 -2.38 -2.95 -1.29
N LEU A 249 -1.96 -2.17 -0.31
CA LEU A 249 -1.70 -2.60 1.05
C LEU A 249 -2.88 -2.15 1.90
N HIS A 250 -3.52 -3.07 2.59
CA HIS A 250 -4.56 -2.70 3.54
C HIS A 250 -4.02 -2.78 4.96
N TYR A 251 -4.64 -2.01 5.82
CA TYR A 251 -4.32 -2.02 7.25
C TYR A 251 -5.57 -2.45 8.00
N SER A 252 -5.44 -3.52 8.77
CA SER A 252 -6.52 -4.09 9.58
C SER A 252 -6.43 -3.57 11.00
N LEU A 253 -7.58 -3.37 11.63
CA LEU A 253 -7.70 -2.85 12.99
C LEU A 253 -8.64 -3.75 13.78
N ASN A 254 -8.21 -4.15 14.97
CA ASN A 254 -9.02 -4.98 15.86
C ASN A 254 -10.30 -4.23 16.26
N LYS A 255 -11.45 -4.85 16.01
CA LYS A 255 -12.78 -4.22 16.24
C LYS A 255 -13.01 -3.90 17.71
N ASP A 256 -12.72 -4.84 18.60
CA ASP A 256 -12.98 -4.68 20.03
C ASP A 256 -12.07 -3.60 20.62
N VAL A 257 -10.81 -3.59 20.22
CA VAL A 257 -9.85 -2.58 20.66
C VAL A 257 -10.29 -1.18 20.20
N PHE A 258 -10.63 -1.02 18.92
CA PHE A 258 -11.10 0.28 18.42
C PHE A 258 -12.39 0.72 19.13
N ASN A 259 -13.34 -0.21 19.27
CA ASN A 259 -14.64 0.09 19.90
C ASN A 259 -14.51 0.47 21.37
N SER A 260 -13.48 -0.02 22.07
CA SER A 260 -13.21 0.30 23.48
C SER A 260 -12.59 1.69 23.70
N LEU A 261 -12.08 2.33 22.63
CA LEU A 261 -11.50 3.66 22.75
C LEU A 261 -12.58 4.69 23.18
N PRO A 262 -12.22 5.67 24.03
CA PRO A 262 -13.09 6.83 24.26
C PRO A 262 -13.48 7.51 22.95
N TYR A 263 -14.69 8.05 22.89
CA TYR A 263 -15.26 8.60 21.64
C TYR A 263 -14.37 9.66 21.00
N ASP A 264 -13.84 10.58 21.80
CA ASP A 264 -12.93 11.62 21.30
C ASP A 264 -11.66 11.05 20.67
N LEU A 265 -11.12 9.99 21.26
CA LEU A 265 -9.94 9.29 20.68
C LEU A 265 -10.30 8.54 19.39
N LYS A 266 -11.49 7.94 19.32
CA LYS A 266 -11.98 7.31 18.06
C LYS A 266 -12.04 8.33 16.94
N GLU A 267 -12.65 9.50 17.18
CA GLU A 267 -12.77 10.57 16.17
C GLU A 267 -11.39 11.02 15.67
N ILE A 268 -10.50 11.34 16.61
CA ILE A 268 -9.15 11.81 16.27
C ILE A 268 -8.42 10.71 15.47
N PHE A 269 -8.42 9.48 15.98
CA PHE A 269 -7.70 8.37 15.35
C PHE A 269 -8.28 8.07 13.96
N TYR A 270 -9.60 8.06 13.81
CA TYR A 270 -10.25 7.89 12.50
C TYR A 270 -9.75 8.91 11.47
N LYS A 271 -9.77 10.20 11.83
CA LYS A 271 -9.30 11.27 10.94
C LYS A 271 -7.82 11.10 10.58
N LEU A 272 -7.00 10.71 11.55
CA LEU A 272 -5.57 10.48 11.34
C LEU A 272 -5.33 9.27 10.42
N LEU A 273 -6.16 8.24 10.51
CA LEU A 273 -6.09 7.09 9.60
C LEU A 273 -6.40 7.50 8.14
N ARG A 274 -7.34 8.45 7.91
CA ARG A 274 -7.59 8.98 6.56
C ARG A 274 -6.35 9.68 6.01
N VAL A 275 -5.71 10.54 6.82
CA VAL A 275 -4.44 11.20 6.45
C VAL A 275 -3.35 10.16 6.18
N ARG A 276 -3.28 9.13 7.02
CA ARG A 276 -2.27 8.06 6.92
C ARG A 276 -2.35 7.30 5.58
N SER A 277 -3.52 7.25 4.95
CA SER A 277 -3.72 6.55 3.67
C SER A 277 -2.85 7.10 2.53
N GLN A 278 -2.24 8.27 2.70
CA GLN A 278 -1.38 8.88 1.69
C GLN A 278 0.12 8.82 2.04
N TYR A 279 0.47 8.45 3.28
CA TYR A 279 1.87 8.50 3.72
C TYR A 279 2.76 7.51 2.96
N GLY A 280 2.29 6.28 2.75
CA GLY A 280 3.05 5.31 1.95
C GLY A 280 3.16 5.76 0.50
N ALA A 281 2.04 6.16 -0.09
CA ALA A 281 1.99 6.59 -1.48
C ALA A 281 2.86 7.82 -1.76
N GLN A 282 2.86 8.80 -0.85
CA GLN A 282 3.59 10.07 -1.05
C GLN A 282 5.03 10.04 -0.55
N ASN A 283 5.30 9.35 0.57
CA ASN A 283 6.61 9.39 1.23
C ASN A 283 7.51 8.20 0.87
N VAL A 284 6.90 7.09 0.42
CA VAL A 284 7.66 5.85 0.11
C VAL A 284 7.61 5.57 -1.40
N TYR A 285 6.41 5.56 -1.98
CA TYR A 285 6.19 5.08 -3.35
C TYR A 285 5.96 6.21 -4.37
N SER A 286 6.21 7.47 -4.00
CA SER A 286 6.04 8.63 -4.88
C SER A 286 6.91 8.54 -6.14
N GLY A 287 6.54 9.32 -7.16
CA GLY A 287 7.30 9.41 -8.40
C GLY A 287 8.77 9.80 -8.19
N VAL A 288 9.03 10.67 -7.22
CA VAL A 288 10.42 11.07 -6.86
C VAL A 288 11.20 9.87 -6.34
N ASN A 289 10.61 9.10 -5.42
CA ASN A 289 11.26 7.91 -4.86
C ASN A 289 11.40 6.80 -5.92
N PHE A 290 10.40 6.66 -6.80
CA PHE A 290 10.45 5.74 -7.93
C PHE A 290 11.68 6.03 -8.81
N ARG A 291 11.88 7.31 -9.20
CA ARG A 291 13.04 7.70 -10.02
C ARG A 291 14.36 7.52 -9.26
N ALA A 292 14.37 7.84 -7.96
CA ALA A 292 15.56 7.64 -7.13
C ALA A 292 15.96 6.16 -7.07
N ALA A 293 14.98 5.25 -6.98
CA ALA A 293 15.24 3.80 -6.98
C ALA A 293 15.86 3.35 -8.31
N ILE A 294 15.35 3.85 -9.44
CA ILE A 294 15.90 3.54 -10.76
C ILE A 294 17.34 4.05 -10.87
N THR A 295 17.61 5.28 -10.41
CA THR A 295 18.95 5.85 -10.38
C THR A 295 19.91 4.97 -9.56
N THR A 296 19.44 4.52 -8.38
CA THR A 296 20.23 3.61 -7.52
C THR A 296 20.56 2.31 -8.26
N MET A 297 19.58 1.68 -8.88
CA MET A 297 19.81 0.43 -9.64
C MET A 297 20.82 0.66 -10.76
N ASN A 298 20.67 1.74 -11.51
CA ASN A 298 21.58 2.08 -12.62
C ASN A 298 23.01 2.28 -12.12
N SER A 299 23.19 2.98 -10.99
CA SER A 299 24.54 3.21 -10.40
C SER A 299 25.21 1.92 -9.92
N HIS A 300 24.43 0.84 -9.73
CA HIS A 300 24.93 -0.49 -9.38
C HIS A 300 25.02 -1.43 -10.60
N GLY A 301 25.00 -0.86 -11.81
CA GLY A 301 25.21 -1.60 -13.04
C GLY A 301 24.00 -2.34 -13.58
N VAL A 302 22.79 -1.99 -13.14
CA VAL A 302 21.56 -2.56 -13.71
C VAL A 302 21.24 -1.85 -15.02
N ASN A 303 21.01 -2.60 -16.07
CA ASN A 303 20.60 -2.10 -17.38
C ASN A 303 19.11 -1.74 -17.32
N ILE A 304 18.78 -0.46 -17.48
CA ILE A 304 17.40 0.05 -17.39
C ILE A 304 16.82 0.12 -18.81
N SER A 305 15.66 -0.48 -19.01
CA SER A 305 14.99 -0.52 -20.32
C SER A 305 13.48 -0.30 -20.19
N LYS A 306 12.86 -0.04 -21.34
CA LYS A 306 11.40 0.06 -21.51
C LYS A 306 11.01 -0.75 -22.75
N LEU A 307 9.77 -1.23 -22.77
CA LEU A 307 9.22 -1.84 -23.98
C LEU A 307 9.02 -0.76 -25.05
N GLU A 308 9.27 -1.14 -26.31
CA GLU A 308 8.84 -0.33 -27.44
C GLU A 308 7.31 -0.23 -27.44
N ALA A 309 6.79 0.88 -27.96
CA ALA A 309 5.34 1.17 -27.93
C ALA A 309 4.50 0.02 -28.52
N LYS A 310 4.97 -0.58 -29.63
CA LYS A 310 4.30 -1.69 -30.28
C LYS A 310 4.23 -2.92 -29.35
N GLU A 311 5.34 -3.24 -28.69
CA GLU A 311 5.41 -4.38 -27.77
C GLU A 311 4.55 -4.14 -26.53
N LEU A 312 4.61 -2.93 -25.96
CA LEU A 312 3.73 -2.56 -24.83
C LEU A 312 2.26 -2.74 -25.20
N ASN A 313 1.87 -2.33 -26.42
CA ASN A 313 0.51 -2.53 -26.90
C ASN A 313 0.16 -4.02 -27.01
N THR A 314 1.12 -4.85 -27.45
CA THR A 314 0.93 -6.31 -27.47
C THR A 314 0.62 -6.86 -26.08
N TRP A 315 1.37 -6.42 -25.06
CA TRP A 315 1.12 -6.82 -23.66
C TRP A 315 -0.25 -6.36 -23.20
N LYS A 316 -0.64 -5.12 -23.50
CA LYS A 316 -1.96 -4.58 -23.10
C LYS A 316 -3.10 -5.39 -23.72
N LEU A 317 -2.99 -5.71 -25.01
CA LEU A 317 -4.00 -6.54 -25.70
C LEU A 317 -4.08 -7.95 -25.12
N LYS A 318 -2.93 -8.55 -24.81
CA LYS A 318 -2.85 -9.88 -24.22
C LYS A 318 -3.49 -9.91 -22.82
N LEU A 319 -3.35 -8.84 -22.05
CA LEU A 319 -3.84 -8.75 -20.67
C LEU A 319 -5.30 -8.23 -20.57
N ALA A 320 -5.85 -7.66 -21.65
CA ALA A 320 -7.20 -7.08 -21.63
C ALA A 320 -8.29 -8.07 -21.17
N PRO A 321 -8.23 -9.38 -21.52
CA PRO A 321 -9.24 -10.33 -21.05
C PRO A 321 -9.29 -10.54 -19.54
N LEU A 322 -8.24 -10.20 -18.80
CA LEU A 322 -8.21 -10.39 -17.34
C LEU A 322 -9.34 -9.62 -16.65
N LYS A 323 -9.65 -8.43 -17.15
CA LYS A 323 -10.73 -7.60 -16.59
C LYS A 323 -12.08 -8.31 -16.71
N GLU A 324 -12.43 -8.79 -17.90
CA GLU A 324 -13.71 -9.47 -18.11
C GLU A 324 -13.75 -10.83 -17.39
N ARG A 325 -12.63 -11.52 -17.32
CA ARG A 325 -12.50 -12.76 -16.53
C ARG A 325 -12.77 -12.48 -15.03
N PHE A 326 -12.23 -11.43 -14.48
CA PHE A 326 -12.49 -11.00 -13.10
C PHE A 326 -13.98 -10.71 -12.93
N ILE A 327 -14.57 -9.95 -13.82
CA ILE A 327 -16.00 -9.65 -13.78
C ILE A 327 -16.85 -10.93 -13.77
N UNK A 328 -16.53 -11.76 -14.63
CA UNK A 328 -17.15 -12.77 -14.74
C UNK A 328 -17.16 -13.63 -13.74
N THR A 329 -16.09 -13.85 -13.18
CA THR A 329 -15.92 -14.75 -12.03
C THR A 329 -16.80 -14.33 -10.85
N TYR A 330 -16.72 -13.06 -10.48
CA TYR A 330 -17.36 -12.60 -9.24
C TYR A 330 -18.83 -12.22 -9.40
N GLU A 331 -19.30 -11.90 -10.61
CA GLU A 331 -20.74 -11.71 -10.83
C GLU A 331 -21.53 -13.01 -10.66
N LYS A 332 -20.92 -14.17 -10.93
CA LYS A 332 -21.51 -15.48 -10.64
C LYS A 332 -21.83 -15.67 -9.16
N ASP A 333 -21.00 -15.05 -8.31
CA ASP A 333 -21.19 -15.10 -6.86
C ASP A 333 -22.09 -13.96 -6.34
N GLY A 334 -22.72 -13.22 -7.25
CA GLY A 334 -23.61 -12.11 -6.90
C GLY A 334 -22.89 -10.84 -6.46
N LEU A 335 -21.57 -10.74 -6.71
CA LEU A 335 -20.78 -9.57 -6.31
C LEU A 335 -20.79 -8.52 -7.45
N PRO A 336 -20.87 -7.22 -7.14
CA PRO A 336 -21.01 -6.17 -8.17
C PRO A 336 -19.67 -5.80 -8.83
N ALA A 337 -18.98 -6.80 -9.41
CA ALA A 337 -17.62 -6.62 -9.93
C ALA A 337 -17.58 -5.64 -11.12
N ARG A 338 -18.57 -5.70 -12.02
CA ARG A 338 -18.63 -4.78 -13.17
C ARG A 338 -18.84 -3.34 -12.72
N ALA A 339 -19.76 -3.11 -11.79
CA ALA A 339 -20.01 -1.78 -11.24
C ALA A 339 -18.77 -1.23 -10.52
N LEU A 340 -18.09 -2.08 -9.74
CA LEU A 340 -16.85 -1.69 -9.08
C LEU A 340 -15.78 -1.26 -10.09
N ILE A 341 -15.53 -2.07 -11.10
CA ILE A 341 -14.49 -1.77 -12.11
C ILE A 341 -14.85 -0.48 -12.88
N HIS A 342 -16.12 -0.30 -13.20
CA HIS A 342 -16.61 0.94 -13.81
C HIS A 342 -16.28 2.14 -12.91
N ASP A 343 -16.62 2.06 -11.63
CA ASP A 343 -16.39 3.15 -10.68
C ASP A 343 -14.87 3.40 -10.47
N ILE A 344 -14.10 2.37 -10.43
CA ILE A 344 -12.63 2.54 -10.40
C ILE A 344 -12.13 3.31 -11.63
N UNK A 345 -12.49 2.92 -12.64
CA UNK A 345 -12.10 3.45 -13.73
C UNK A 345 -12.44 4.78 -13.82
N LEU A 346 -13.66 5.26 -13.47
CA LEU A 346 -14.17 6.63 -13.41
C LEU A 346 -13.38 7.52 -12.46
N LEU A 347 -13.18 7.06 -11.24
CA LEU A 347 -12.46 7.81 -10.22
C LEU A 347 -10.96 7.93 -10.52
N ALA A 348 -10.36 6.90 -11.10
CA ALA A 348 -8.95 6.95 -11.52
C ALA A 348 -8.74 8.07 -12.54
N GLU A 349 -9.63 8.17 -13.53
CA GLU A 349 -9.56 9.26 -14.53
C GLU A 349 -9.81 10.63 -13.90
N LYS A 350 -10.79 10.72 -12.99
CA LYS A 350 -11.10 11.95 -12.27
C LYS A 350 -9.89 12.51 -11.52
N TYR A 351 -9.14 11.63 -10.85
CA TYR A 351 -8.03 12.04 -9.98
C TYR A 351 -6.65 11.98 -10.64
N LYS A 352 -6.59 11.50 -11.86
CA LYS A 352 -5.36 11.24 -12.61
C LYS A 352 -4.35 12.39 -12.59
N SER A 353 -4.82 13.63 -12.75
CA SER A 353 -3.97 14.82 -12.80
C SER A 353 -3.88 15.57 -11.48
N TRP A 354 -4.58 15.12 -10.44
CA TRP A 354 -4.58 15.83 -9.15
C TRP A 354 -3.19 15.81 -8.52
N THR A 355 -2.80 16.94 -7.98
CA THR A 355 -1.55 17.07 -7.21
C THR A 355 -1.70 16.43 -5.84
N ASN A 356 -0.59 16.21 -5.16
CA ASN A 356 -0.62 15.74 -3.76
C ASN A 356 -1.36 16.74 -2.86
N GLU A 357 -1.19 18.04 -3.12
CA GLU A 357 -1.86 19.11 -2.36
C GLU A 357 -3.38 19.03 -2.50
N GLU A 358 -3.88 18.81 -3.71
CA GLU A 358 -5.32 18.65 -3.97
C GLU A 358 -5.89 17.41 -3.29
N ILE A 359 -5.17 16.28 -3.37
CA ILE A 359 -5.56 15.02 -2.69
C ILE A 359 -5.59 15.23 -1.18
N ASN A 360 -4.54 15.83 -0.62
CA ASN A 360 -4.44 16.07 0.82
C ASN A 360 -5.53 17.04 1.29
N SER A 361 -5.79 18.09 0.51
CA SER A 361 -6.85 19.06 0.81
C SER A 361 -8.23 18.39 0.86
N LEU A 362 -8.51 17.50 -0.10
CA LEU A 362 -9.76 16.73 -0.11
C LEU A 362 -9.89 15.89 1.16
N ILE A 363 -8.85 15.13 1.50
CA ILE A 363 -8.86 14.23 2.66
C ILE A 363 -9.06 15.02 3.97
N LEU A 364 -8.46 16.20 4.06
CA LEU A 364 -8.56 17.03 5.27
C LEU A 364 -9.93 17.72 5.37
N SER A 365 -10.46 18.24 4.26
CA SER A 365 -11.72 19.01 4.27
C SER A 365 -12.95 18.11 4.20
N ASN A 366 -12.85 16.96 3.56
CA ASN A 366 -13.98 16.04 3.35
C ASN A 366 -13.50 14.58 3.40
N PRO A 367 -13.04 14.12 4.56
CA PRO A 367 -12.56 12.74 4.70
C PRO A 367 -13.69 11.75 4.41
N VAL A 368 -13.35 10.64 3.77
CA VAL A 368 -14.31 9.59 3.45
C VAL A 368 -15.02 9.15 4.75
N GLN A 369 -16.33 9.13 4.72
CA GLN A 369 -17.17 8.71 5.84
C GLN A 369 -17.61 7.25 5.68
N GLY A 370 -18.00 6.62 6.79
CA GLY A 370 -18.56 5.27 6.74
C GLY A 370 -17.54 4.14 6.57
N ILE A 371 -16.25 4.45 6.67
CA ILE A 371 -15.23 3.38 6.65
C ILE A 371 -15.33 2.57 7.94
N ILE A 372 -15.36 3.25 9.09
CA ILE A 372 -15.70 2.67 10.38
C ILE A 372 -16.81 3.54 10.96
N ASP A 373 -17.84 2.93 11.50
CA ASP A 373 -18.93 3.67 12.15
C ASP A 373 -18.47 4.06 13.56
N LEU A 374 -18.53 5.36 13.88
CA LEU A 374 -18.05 5.93 15.15
C LEU A 374 -19.15 5.95 16.24
#